data_0f540231fc10a78fd5318e243ce3b551
#
_entry.id   0f540231fc10a78fd5318e243ce3b551
#
_cell.length_a   1.000
_cell.length_b   1.000
_cell.length_c   1.000
_cell.angle_alpha   90.00
_cell.angle_beta   90.00
_cell.angle_gamma   90.00
#
_symmetry.space_group_name_H-M   'P 1'
#
loop_
_entity.id
_entity.type
_entity.pdbx_description
1 polymer ?
#
loop_
_entity_poly.entity_id
_entity_poly.type
_entity_poly.pdbx_seq_one_letter_code
_entity_poly.pdbx_strand_id
1 'polypeptide(L)'
;MLLKNKKEIIYYSGFSMEPPETVELLDNLKGKIISNRTHKIIKLEEYKILSFWDKINELGVWNWSKKYPVKEPELEQLLDGYRWELKLRDRNGKAKYCSGYMSFPRNFNVMIKELNILFGSNIK
;
A
#
# COMPACT_ATOMS: atom_id res chain seq x y z
N MET A 1 -30.03 8.47 9.58
CA MET A 1 -29.49 7.35 8.89
C MET A 1 -28.01 7.20 9.19
N LEU A 2 -27.63 6.01 9.25
CA LEU A 2 -26.28 5.74 9.56
C LEU A 2 -25.45 5.64 8.33
N LEU A 3 -24.31 6.27 8.38
CA LEU A 3 -23.34 6.03 7.36
C LEU A 3 -22.86 4.62 7.51
N LYS A 4 -22.73 3.95 6.42
CA LYS A 4 -22.06 2.68 6.47
C LYS A 4 -20.65 2.88 6.92
N ASN A 5 -20.26 2.10 7.87
CA ASN A 5 -18.87 2.11 8.28
C ASN A 5 -18.07 1.47 7.17
N LYS A 6 -17.33 2.29 6.49
CA LYS A 6 -16.46 1.76 5.46
C LYS A 6 -15.27 1.12 6.13
N LYS A 7 -14.93 -0.05 5.64
CA LYS A 7 -13.84 -0.80 6.22
C LYS A 7 -12.51 -0.10 6.03
N GLU A 8 -11.71 -0.09 7.09
CA GLU A 8 -10.35 0.41 7.02
C GLU A 8 -9.54 -0.51 6.11
N ILE A 9 -8.75 0.08 5.20
CA ILE A 9 -7.97 -0.70 4.24
C ILE A 9 -6.54 -0.22 4.26
N ILE A 10 -5.61 -1.16 4.39
CA ILE A 10 -4.20 -0.93 4.13
C ILE A 10 -3.75 -2.11 3.28
N TYR A 11 -3.44 -1.86 2.04
CA TYR A 11 -3.06 -2.91 1.11
C TYR A 11 -1.98 -2.39 0.16
N TYR A 12 -0.93 -3.14 0.01
CA TYR A 12 0.11 -2.83 -0.97
C TYR A 12 0.58 -4.13 -1.59
N SER A 13 0.78 -4.10 -2.90
CA SER A 13 1.36 -5.24 -3.60
C SER A 13 2.31 -4.71 -4.67
N GLY A 14 3.51 -5.27 -4.72
CA GLY A 14 4.48 -4.89 -5.73
C GLY A 14 5.21 -6.10 -6.26
N PHE A 15 5.48 -6.10 -7.57
CA PHE A 15 6.19 -7.22 -8.17
C PHE A 15 6.78 -6.82 -9.52
N SER A 16 7.77 -7.59 -9.93
CA SER A 16 8.28 -7.51 -11.28
C SER A 16 8.25 -8.93 -11.82
N MET A 17 9.37 -9.53 -12.09
CA MET A 17 9.39 -10.92 -12.55
C MET A 17 9.30 -11.91 -11.40
N GLU A 18 9.49 -11.42 -10.18
CA GLU A 18 9.40 -12.24 -8.98
C GLU A 18 7.96 -12.30 -8.50
N PRO A 19 7.61 -13.27 -7.65
CA PRO A 19 6.29 -13.28 -7.03
C PRO A 19 6.04 -11.98 -6.28
N PRO A 20 4.80 -11.54 -6.20
CA PRO A 20 4.51 -10.27 -5.54
C PRO A 20 4.86 -10.28 -4.06
N GLU A 21 5.27 -9.11 -3.57
CA GLU A 21 5.35 -8.86 -2.15
C GLU A 21 4.11 -8.07 -1.77
N THR A 22 3.34 -8.58 -0.82
CA THR A 22 2.06 -7.99 -0.47
C THR A 22 1.92 -7.85 1.03
N VAL A 23 1.37 -6.74 1.47
CA VAL A 23 0.94 -6.57 2.86
C VAL A 23 -0.50 -6.11 2.85
N GLU A 24 -1.27 -6.60 3.81
CA GLU A 24 -2.70 -6.31 3.86
C GLU A 24 -3.20 -6.33 5.28
N LEU A 25 -3.99 -5.32 5.63
CA LEU A 25 -4.66 -5.27 6.92
C LEU A 25 -5.88 -6.19 6.88
N LEU A 26 -5.96 -7.08 7.86
CA LEU A 26 -7.10 -7.97 8.02
C LEU A 26 -7.92 -7.54 9.22
N ASP A 27 -9.04 -8.21 9.43
CA ASP A 27 -9.90 -7.93 10.57
C ASP A 27 -9.21 -8.32 11.88
N ASN A 28 -9.69 -7.76 12.97
CA ASN A 28 -9.23 -8.09 14.33
C ASN A 28 -7.76 -7.78 14.56
N LEU A 29 -7.29 -6.67 14.00
CA LEU A 29 -5.92 -6.20 14.21
C LEU A 29 -4.90 -7.24 13.75
N LYS A 30 -5.15 -7.84 12.61
CA LYS A 30 -4.21 -8.76 12.02
C LYS A 30 -3.70 -8.25 10.70
N GLY A 31 -2.51 -8.67 10.34
CA GLY A 31 -1.92 -8.33 9.06
C GLY A 31 -1.49 -9.58 8.33
N LYS A 32 -1.51 -9.50 7.01
CA LYS A 32 -1.07 -10.59 6.16
C LYS A 32 0.13 -10.11 5.36
N ILE A 33 1.16 -10.93 5.34
CA ILE A 33 2.37 -10.65 4.58
C ILE A 33 2.60 -11.81 3.64
N ILE A 34 2.77 -11.49 2.36
CA ILE A 34 3.12 -12.49 1.36
C ILE A 34 4.46 -12.08 0.78
N SER A 35 5.43 -12.99 0.87
CA SER A 35 6.77 -12.74 0.37
C SER A 35 7.41 -14.06 0.01
N ASN A 36 8.07 -14.13 -1.15
CA ASN A 36 8.73 -15.35 -1.61
C ASN A 36 7.79 -16.56 -1.56
N ARG A 37 6.54 -16.36 -1.97
CA ARG A 37 5.51 -17.41 -1.99
C ARG A 37 5.16 -17.93 -0.60
N THR A 38 5.57 -17.22 0.44
CA THR A 38 5.25 -17.56 1.81
C THR A 38 4.17 -16.62 2.32
N HIS A 39 3.19 -17.17 3.00
CA HIS A 39 2.10 -16.41 3.59
C HIS A 39 2.27 -16.39 5.10
N LYS A 40 2.15 -15.23 5.68
CA LYS A 40 2.32 -15.07 7.11
C LYS A 40 1.23 -14.17 7.65
N ILE A 41 0.60 -14.59 8.74
CA ILE A 41 -0.40 -13.78 9.43
C ILE A 41 0.22 -13.31 10.73
N ILE A 42 0.15 -12.02 10.99
CA ILE A 42 0.72 -11.44 12.18
C ILE A 42 -0.33 -10.64 12.94
N LYS A 43 -0.03 -10.37 14.18
CA LYS A 43 -0.87 -9.50 14.99
C LYS A 43 -0.33 -8.07 14.90
N LEU A 44 -1.22 -7.12 14.71
CA LEU A 44 -0.83 -5.72 14.64
C LEU A 44 -1.28 -5.01 15.90
N GLU A 45 -0.55 -3.98 16.29
CA GLU A 45 -0.92 -3.19 17.45
C GLU A 45 -1.64 -1.94 17.00
N GLU A 46 -2.72 -1.62 17.70
CA GLU A 46 -3.56 -0.52 17.28
C GLU A 46 -2.79 0.79 17.21
N TYR A 47 -1.90 1.05 18.18
CA TYR A 47 -1.17 2.30 18.18
C TYR A 47 -0.28 2.43 16.94
N LYS A 48 0.20 1.31 16.41
CA LYS A 48 1.02 1.34 15.19
C LYS A 48 0.18 1.67 13.97
N ILE A 49 -1.05 1.18 13.94
CA ILE A 49 -1.96 1.52 12.84
C ILE A 49 -2.27 3.01 12.87
N LEU A 50 -2.54 3.55 14.04
CA LEU A 50 -2.82 4.98 14.15
C LEU A 50 -1.61 5.82 13.76
N SER A 51 -0.42 5.40 14.18
CA SER A 51 0.80 6.08 13.80
C SER A 51 1.03 6.04 12.29
N PHE A 52 0.70 4.91 11.66
CA PHE A 52 0.78 4.78 10.22
C PHE A 52 -0.10 5.83 9.52
N TRP A 53 -1.34 5.99 9.99
CA TRP A 53 -2.22 6.98 9.38
C TRP A 53 -1.72 8.40 9.55
N ASP A 54 -1.10 8.71 10.70
CA ASP A 54 -0.50 10.02 10.90
C ASP A 54 0.60 10.27 9.87
N LYS A 55 1.42 9.27 9.61
CA LYS A 55 2.49 9.40 8.63
C LYS A 55 1.95 9.53 7.22
N ILE A 56 0.90 8.78 6.89
CA ILE A 56 0.27 8.89 5.57
C ILE A 56 -0.23 10.32 5.35
N ASN A 57 -0.84 10.91 6.37
CA ASN A 57 -1.28 12.30 6.29
C ASN A 57 -0.10 13.24 6.06
N GLU A 58 0.99 13.05 6.79
CA GLU A 58 2.18 13.90 6.66
C GLU A 58 2.81 13.81 5.28
N LEU A 59 2.79 12.63 4.68
CA LEU A 59 3.41 12.40 3.40
C LEU A 59 2.60 12.93 2.23
N GLY A 60 1.35 13.31 2.48
CA GLY A 60 0.50 13.83 1.42
C GLY A 60 0.02 12.76 0.45
N VAL A 61 -0.05 11.52 0.90
CA VAL A 61 -0.44 10.41 0.03
C VAL A 61 -1.83 10.62 -0.56
N TRP A 62 -2.71 11.29 0.17
CA TRP A 62 -4.07 11.53 -0.30
C TRP A 62 -4.11 12.37 -1.57
N ASN A 63 -3.02 13.09 -1.87
CA ASN A 63 -2.92 13.93 -3.06
C ASN A 63 -2.20 13.26 -4.21
N TRP A 64 -1.81 12.02 -4.06
CA TRP A 64 -1.14 11.29 -5.14
C TRP A 64 -2.10 11.08 -6.30
N SER A 65 -1.56 10.93 -7.49
CA SER A 65 -2.36 10.57 -8.67
C SER A 65 -2.77 9.12 -8.59
N LYS A 66 -3.83 8.78 -9.32
CA LYS A 66 -4.32 7.39 -9.31
C LYS A 66 -3.38 6.44 -10.05
N LYS A 67 -2.60 6.97 -10.98
CA LYS A 67 -1.81 6.13 -11.87
C LYS A 67 -0.46 6.77 -12.14
N TYR A 68 0.58 5.96 -12.15
CA TYR A 68 1.93 6.40 -12.47
C TYR A 68 2.53 5.48 -13.53
N PRO A 69 3.15 6.00 -14.59
CA PRO A 69 3.27 7.42 -14.86
C PRO A 69 1.88 8.04 -15.13
N VAL A 70 1.79 9.34 -14.89
CA VAL A 70 0.53 10.04 -15.09
C VAL A 70 0.10 9.96 -16.55
N LYS A 71 1.05 9.98 -17.44
CA LYS A 71 0.78 9.78 -18.86
C LYS A 71 0.96 8.32 -19.21
N GLU A 72 0.15 7.82 -20.14
CA GLU A 72 0.28 6.44 -20.58
C GLU A 72 1.65 6.17 -21.14
N PRO A 73 2.28 5.07 -20.77
CA PRO A 73 3.58 4.73 -21.31
C PRO A 73 3.45 4.19 -22.74
N GLU A 74 4.57 4.16 -23.45
CA GLU A 74 4.62 3.51 -24.73
C GLU A 74 4.35 2.03 -24.55
N LEU A 75 3.71 1.42 -25.55
CA LEU A 75 3.29 0.04 -25.45
C LEU A 75 4.43 -0.94 -25.23
N GLU A 76 5.52 -0.70 -25.89
CA GLU A 76 6.64 -1.62 -25.83
C GLU A 76 7.26 -1.69 -24.44
N GLN A 77 6.94 -0.77 -23.61
CA GLN A 77 7.55 -0.66 -22.30
C GLN A 77 6.84 -1.46 -21.23
N LEU A 78 5.84 -2.23 -21.63
CA LEU A 78 5.00 -2.88 -20.63
C LEU A 78 5.39 -4.31 -20.33
N LEU A 79 6.50 -4.80 -20.86
CA LEU A 79 6.81 -6.22 -20.73
C LEU A 79 7.42 -6.58 -19.41
N ASP A 80 8.45 -5.87 -19.00
CA ASP A 80 9.15 -6.17 -17.76
C ASP A 80 9.26 -4.90 -16.94
N GLY A 81 9.19 -5.01 -15.67
CA GLY A 81 9.37 -3.86 -14.82
C GLY A 81 8.54 -4.00 -13.59
N TYR A 82 8.78 -3.09 -12.67
CA TYR A 82 8.12 -3.14 -11.38
C TYR A 82 6.74 -2.53 -11.46
N ARG A 83 5.75 -3.29 -11.01
CA ARG A 83 4.37 -2.82 -10.90
C ARG A 83 3.99 -2.78 -9.44
N TRP A 84 3.20 -1.79 -9.07
CA TRP A 84 2.76 -1.69 -7.69
C TRP A 84 1.32 -1.22 -7.63
N GLU A 85 0.68 -1.56 -6.53
CA GLU A 85 -0.70 -1.19 -6.30
C GLU A 85 -0.86 -0.86 -4.82
N LEU A 86 -1.53 0.26 -4.53
CA LEU A 86 -1.76 0.71 -3.17
C LEU A 86 -3.23 1.03 -2.99
N LYS A 87 -3.81 0.51 -1.91
CA LYS A 87 -5.20 0.82 -1.55
C LYS A 87 -5.24 1.20 -0.09
N LEU A 88 -5.70 2.41 0.18
CA LEU A 88 -5.78 2.92 1.53
C LEU A 88 -7.16 3.48 1.79
N ARG A 89 -7.72 3.18 2.96
CA ARG A 89 -8.90 3.86 3.48
C ARG A 89 -8.73 3.96 4.98
N ASP A 90 -8.73 5.19 5.49
CA ASP A 90 -8.53 5.38 6.92
C ASP A 90 -9.85 5.23 7.67
N ARG A 91 -9.78 5.40 8.98
CA ARG A 91 -10.95 5.20 9.84
C ARG A 91 -12.01 6.25 9.64
N ASN A 92 -11.67 7.37 9.03
CA ASN A 92 -12.62 8.44 8.73
C ASN A 92 -13.24 8.30 7.35
N GLY A 93 -12.85 7.26 6.62
CA GLY A 93 -13.39 7.01 5.30
C GLY A 93 -12.63 7.66 4.15
N LYS A 94 -11.54 8.38 4.46
CA LYS A 94 -10.72 8.96 3.41
C LYS A 94 -9.99 7.83 2.68
N ALA A 95 -10.03 7.84 1.37
CA ALA A 95 -9.49 6.73 0.59
C ALA A 95 -8.61 7.20 -0.56
N LYS A 96 -7.65 6.36 -0.92
CA LYS A 96 -6.79 6.58 -2.07
C LYS A 96 -6.40 5.22 -2.65
N TYR A 97 -6.72 5.04 -3.93
CA TYR A 97 -6.33 3.84 -4.65
C TYR A 97 -5.44 4.31 -5.79
N CYS A 98 -4.22 3.79 -5.83
CA CYS A 98 -3.31 4.16 -6.91
C CYS A 98 -2.42 2.99 -7.29
N SER A 99 -1.81 3.12 -8.45
CA SER A 99 -0.96 2.07 -8.98
C SER A 99 0.11 2.69 -9.86
N GLY A 100 1.12 1.89 -10.19
CA GLY A 100 2.17 2.39 -11.06
C GLY A 100 2.93 1.28 -11.75
N TYR A 101 3.64 1.68 -12.79
CA TYR A 101 4.53 0.82 -13.55
C TYR A 101 5.83 1.59 -13.76
N MET A 102 6.90 1.16 -13.11
CA MET A 102 8.22 1.78 -13.22
C MET A 102 8.20 3.29 -12.95
N SER A 103 7.21 3.75 -12.23
CA SER A 103 7.04 5.17 -11.95
C SER A 103 6.40 5.33 -10.58
N PHE A 104 6.86 6.31 -9.81
CA PHE A 104 6.52 6.40 -8.41
C PHE A 104 6.25 7.85 -8.01
N PRO A 105 5.30 8.06 -7.10
CA PRO A 105 5.08 9.41 -6.59
C PRO A 105 6.20 9.84 -5.66
N ARG A 106 6.24 11.13 -5.40
CA ARG A 106 7.15 11.66 -4.40
C ARG A 106 6.84 11.01 -3.05
N ASN A 107 7.86 10.75 -2.28
CA ASN A 107 7.73 10.12 -0.96
C ASN A 107 7.31 8.66 -1.01
N PHE A 108 7.33 8.04 -2.18
CA PHE A 108 6.95 6.64 -2.29
C PHE A 108 7.82 5.75 -1.39
N ASN A 109 9.14 5.98 -1.40
CA ASN A 109 10.04 5.16 -0.58
C ASN A 109 9.78 5.33 0.91
N VAL A 110 9.39 6.53 1.32
CA VAL A 110 9.07 6.76 2.72
C VAL A 110 7.81 6.03 3.11
N MET A 111 6.82 6.01 2.20
CA MET A 111 5.58 5.27 2.44
C MET A 111 5.86 3.77 2.58
N ILE A 112 6.73 3.22 1.71
CA ILE A 112 7.11 1.81 1.82
C ILE A 112 7.77 1.54 3.17
N LYS A 113 8.63 2.45 3.62
CA LYS A 113 9.27 2.30 4.92
C LYS A 113 8.24 2.25 6.05
N GLU A 114 7.21 3.10 5.97
CA GLU A 114 6.17 3.10 6.99
C GLU A 114 5.36 1.80 6.97
N LEU A 115 5.09 1.27 5.78
CA LEU A 115 4.44 -0.04 5.69
C LEU A 115 5.30 -1.12 6.35
N ASN A 116 6.59 -1.10 6.10
CA ASN A 116 7.49 -2.09 6.70
C ASN A 116 7.52 -1.97 8.22
N ILE A 117 7.47 -0.76 8.74
CA ILE A 117 7.43 -0.54 10.19
C ILE A 117 6.13 -1.12 10.76
N LEU A 118 5.01 -0.83 10.10
CA LEU A 118 3.72 -1.31 10.58
C LEU A 118 3.62 -2.83 10.59
N PHE A 119 4.02 -3.45 9.49
CA PHE A 119 3.84 -4.90 9.33
C PHE A 119 5.06 -5.71 9.78
N GLY A 120 6.17 -5.07 10.08
CA GLY A 120 7.40 -5.79 10.37
C GLY A 120 7.93 -6.51 9.16
N SER A 121 7.71 -5.94 7.98
CA SER A 121 8.05 -6.58 6.71
C SER A 121 9.29 -5.93 6.10
N ASN A 122 9.71 -6.46 4.95
CA ASN A 122 10.90 -5.99 4.23
C ASN A 122 10.59 -5.78 2.75
N ILE A 123 9.53 -5.07 2.45
CA ILE A 123 9.21 -4.73 1.06
C ILE A 123 10.28 -3.80 0.53
N LYS A 124 10.71 -4.03 -0.68
CA LYS A 124 11.77 -3.23 -1.30
C LYS A 124 11.23 -2.20 -2.28
#